data_082d89bf42c2e7b278a110b9d473ca2a
#
_entry.id   082d89bf42c2e7b278a110b9d473ca2a
#
_cell.length_a   1.000
_cell.length_b   1.000
_cell.length_c   1.000
_cell.angle_alpha   90.00
_cell.angle_beta   90.00
_cell.angle_gamma   90.00
#
_symmetry.space_group_name_H-M   'P 1'
#
loop_
_entity.id
_entity.type
_entity.pdbx_description
1 polymer ?
#
loop_
_entity_poly.entity_id
_entity_poly.type
_entity_poly.pdbx_seq_one_letter_code
_entity_poly.pdbx_strand_id
1 'polypeptide(L)'
;MNRTIEYTIPESQNGLRVEQFLRRKGYSRQNFTEIKRMPQSILVNGIHYYMRQTLAAGDHLQVCICETESSEKIPPVKLPLNIVYEDDDILVINKPAGMPIHPSMKNYYNSLANALAWYYQDQGKPFIFRCSNRLDRDTSGLTVISKHLVSASIMADMTKKTPGTQEIPGNRKG
;
A
#
# COMPACT_ATOMS: atom_id res chain seq x y z
N MET A 1 -6.66 9.67 -3.21
CA MET A 1 -7.08 8.98 -1.96
C MET A 1 -6.53 9.72 -0.77
N ASN A 2 -7.34 9.95 0.26
CA ASN A 2 -6.91 10.62 1.49
C ASN A 2 -6.95 9.61 2.64
N ARG A 3 -5.85 9.52 3.41
CA ARG A 3 -5.73 8.63 4.57
C ARG A 3 -4.97 9.34 5.69
N THR A 4 -5.52 9.34 6.89
CA THR A 4 -4.82 9.78 8.10
C THR A 4 -4.49 8.55 8.92
N ILE A 5 -3.22 8.36 9.23
CA ILE A 5 -2.73 7.27 10.10
C ILE A 5 -2.35 7.89 11.43
N GLU A 6 -2.81 7.30 12.52
CA GLU A 6 -2.66 7.83 13.87
C GLU A 6 -1.82 6.90 14.73
N TYR A 7 -1.00 7.48 15.58
CA TYR A 7 -0.15 6.77 16.52
C TYR A 7 -0.16 7.47 17.87
N THR A 8 -0.26 6.72 18.96
CA THR A 8 0.11 7.20 20.28
C THR A 8 1.55 6.78 20.54
N ILE A 9 2.40 7.71 20.99
CA ILE A 9 3.82 7.46 21.22
C ILE A 9 4.00 6.70 22.54
N PRO A 10 4.49 5.46 22.51
CA PRO A 10 4.70 4.69 23.74
C PRO A 10 5.93 5.19 24.51
N GLU A 11 5.96 4.93 25.82
CA GLU A 11 7.06 5.30 26.73
C GLU A 11 8.44 4.84 26.20
N SER A 12 8.51 3.62 25.68
CA SER A 12 9.74 3.03 25.11
C SER A 12 10.28 3.76 23.87
N GLN A 13 9.53 4.72 23.32
CA GLN A 13 9.90 5.49 22.13
C GLN A 13 9.94 7.00 22.42
N ASN A 14 9.90 7.37 23.70
CA ASN A 14 10.11 8.74 24.15
C ASN A 14 11.45 9.29 23.64
N GLY A 15 11.47 10.54 23.20
CA GLY A 15 12.68 11.21 22.73
C GLY A 15 13.10 10.86 21.29
N LEU A 16 12.39 9.99 20.58
CA LEU A 16 12.65 9.75 19.16
C LEU A 16 12.21 10.94 18.30
N ARG A 17 12.96 11.18 17.22
CA ARG A 17 12.49 12.09 16.17
C ARG A 17 11.34 11.45 15.38
N VAL A 18 10.44 12.27 14.84
CA VAL A 18 9.33 11.81 13.98
C VAL A 18 9.84 10.85 12.90
N GLU A 19 10.92 11.20 12.17
CA GLU A 19 11.50 10.33 11.14
C GLU A 19 11.94 8.97 11.69
N GLN A 20 12.57 8.93 12.85
CA GLN A 20 13.05 7.69 13.47
C GLN A 20 11.90 6.79 13.89
N PHE A 21 10.85 7.39 14.47
CA PHE A 21 9.62 6.69 14.83
C PHE A 21 8.95 6.06 13.59
N LEU A 22 8.72 6.85 12.56
CA LEU A 22 8.06 6.39 11.33
C LEU A 22 8.88 5.32 10.59
N ARG A 23 10.23 5.41 10.61
CA ARG A 23 11.09 4.33 10.07
C ARG A 23 10.87 3.00 10.78
N ARG A 24 10.74 3.01 12.11
CA ARG A 24 10.44 1.79 12.88
C ARG A 24 9.06 1.22 12.54
N LYS A 25 8.11 2.06 12.05
CA LYS A 25 6.79 1.67 11.57
C LYS A 25 6.78 1.20 10.11
N GLY A 26 7.94 1.10 9.45
CA GLY A 26 8.06 0.59 8.06
C GLY A 26 7.96 1.65 6.97
N TYR A 27 8.00 2.95 7.32
CA TYR A 27 8.01 4.02 6.33
C TYR A 27 9.35 4.08 5.57
N SER A 28 9.26 4.16 4.25
CA SER A 28 10.43 4.27 3.36
C SER A 28 10.92 5.71 3.21
N ARG A 29 12.12 5.88 2.62
CA ARG A 29 12.62 7.21 2.23
C ARG A 29 11.67 7.93 1.25
N GLN A 30 11.08 7.19 0.31
CA GLN A 30 10.13 7.74 -0.63
C GLN A 30 8.88 8.28 0.08
N ASN A 31 8.36 7.54 1.07
CA ASN A 31 7.24 8.04 1.88
C ASN A 31 7.56 9.39 2.53
N PHE A 32 8.77 9.55 3.09
CA PHE A 32 9.17 10.83 3.69
C PHE A 32 9.26 11.96 2.68
N THR A 33 9.71 11.66 1.45
CA THR A 33 9.76 12.65 0.37
C THR A 33 8.36 13.13 0.00
N GLU A 34 7.42 12.21 -0.18
CA GLU A 34 6.03 12.54 -0.54
C GLU A 34 5.30 13.25 0.61
N ILE A 35 5.44 12.76 1.85
CA ILE A 35 4.84 13.40 3.02
C ILE A 35 5.35 14.84 3.19
N LYS A 36 6.64 15.11 3.01
CA LYS A 36 7.21 16.46 3.12
C LYS A 36 6.71 17.45 2.08
N ARG A 37 6.23 16.98 0.93
CA ARG A 37 5.65 17.83 -0.14
C ARG A 37 4.27 18.37 0.22
N MET A 38 3.59 17.71 1.16
CA MET A 38 2.25 18.07 1.56
C MET A 38 2.28 18.99 2.79
N PRO A 39 1.68 20.18 2.75
CA PRO A 39 1.60 21.04 3.91
C PRO A 39 0.79 20.35 5.03
N GLN A 40 1.24 20.53 6.26
CA GLN A 40 0.57 19.99 7.46
C GLN A 40 0.32 18.48 7.44
N SER A 41 1.13 17.73 6.71
CA SER A 41 1.03 16.26 6.62
C SER A 41 1.39 15.54 7.91
N ILE A 42 2.06 16.20 8.85
CA ILE A 42 2.43 15.65 10.15
C ILE A 42 1.91 16.59 11.23
N LEU A 43 1.03 16.06 12.07
CA LEU A 43 0.52 16.77 13.24
C LEU A 43 0.85 15.99 14.50
N VAL A 44 1.27 16.68 15.55
CA VAL A 44 1.44 16.13 16.89
C VAL A 44 0.58 16.94 17.84
N ASN A 45 -0.37 16.30 18.48
CA ASN A 45 -1.37 16.95 19.35
C ASN A 45 -2.09 18.11 18.62
N GLY A 46 -2.35 17.95 17.30
CA GLY A 46 -2.97 18.95 16.44
C GLY A 46 -2.05 20.08 15.95
N ILE A 47 -0.77 20.09 16.35
CA ILE A 47 0.23 21.09 15.93
C ILE A 47 1.10 20.53 14.83
N HIS A 48 1.39 21.34 13.80
CA HIS A 48 2.28 20.93 12.71
C HIS A 48 3.70 20.65 13.20
N TYR A 49 4.21 19.47 12.83
CA TYR A 49 5.55 19.01 13.18
C TYR A 49 6.38 18.71 11.92
N TYR A 50 7.70 18.83 12.08
CA TYR A 50 8.67 18.45 11.06
C TYR A 50 9.34 17.11 11.42
N MET A 51 9.84 16.40 10.41
CA MET A 51 10.48 15.08 10.56
C MET A 51 11.61 15.02 11.58
N ARG A 52 12.28 16.17 11.85
CA ARG A 52 13.41 16.25 12.79
C ARG A 52 13.02 16.57 14.22
N GLN A 53 11.77 16.98 14.45
CA GLN A 53 11.29 17.28 15.80
C GLN A 53 11.13 16.02 16.63
N THR A 54 11.32 16.18 17.94
CA THR A 54 11.30 15.09 18.92
C THR A 54 9.89 14.87 19.43
N LEU A 55 9.51 13.61 19.57
CA LEU A 55 8.25 13.15 20.13
C LEU A 55 8.41 12.86 21.64
N ALA A 56 7.38 13.14 22.40
CA ALA A 56 7.26 12.76 23.80
C ALA A 56 6.32 11.55 23.95
N ALA A 57 6.53 10.77 25.02
CA ALA A 57 5.59 9.71 25.38
C ALA A 57 4.19 10.28 25.60
N GLY A 58 3.17 9.59 25.12
CA GLY A 58 1.79 10.05 25.16
C GLY A 58 1.38 10.99 24.02
N ASP A 59 2.31 11.52 23.22
CA ASP A 59 1.96 12.33 22.05
C ASP A 59 1.07 11.57 21.09
N HIS A 60 0.09 12.28 20.52
CA HIS A 60 -0.77 11.80 19.44
C HIS A 60 -0.25 12.31 18.10
N LEU A 61 0.43 11.42 17.37
CA LEU A 61 0.98 11.69 16.04
C LEU A 61 -0.01 11.30 14.95
N GLN A 62 -0.34 12.24 14.08
CA GLN A 62 -1.15 12.02 12.88
C GLN A 62 -0.28 12.23 11.63
N VAL A 63 -0.36 11.29 10.69
CA VAL A 63 0.30 11.35 9.38
C VAL A 63 -0.76 11.35 8.30
N CYS A 64 -0.91 12.48 7.61
CA CYS A 64 -1.85 12.63 6.52
C CYS A 64 -1.20 12.26 5.19
N ILE A 65 -1.84 11.37 4.44
CA ILE A 65 -1.44 10.91 3.11
C ILE A 65 -2.52 11.37 2.12
N CYS A 66 -2.11 12.08 1.09
CA CYS A 66 -3.01 12.51 0.02
C CYS A 66 -2.44 12.07 -1.32
N GLU A 67 -3.11 11.15 -2.00
CA GLU A 67 -2.77 10.73 -3.36
C GLU A 67 -3.92 11.12 -4.29
N THR A 68 -3.61 12.02 -5.23
CA THR A 68 -4.57 12.58 -6.18
C THR A 68 -4.43 11.97 -7.57
N GLU A 69 -3.34 11.26 -7.83
CA GLU A 69 -3.03 10.66 -9.11
C GLU A 69 -3.54 9.22 -9.21
N SER A 70 -3.75 8.78 -10.43
CA SER A 70 -4.04 7.39 -10.79
C SER A 70 -2.94 6.84 -11.70
N SER A 71 -2.89 5.52 -11.84
CA SER A 71 -1.93 4.86 -12.75
C SER A 71 -2.23 5.21 -14.20
N GLU A 72 -1.52 6.17 -14.78
CA GLU A 72 -1.76 6.74 -16.12
C GLU A 72 -1.73 5.71 -17.26
N LYS A 73 -0.92 4.66 -17.13
CA LYS A 73 -0.70 3.65 -18.18
C LYS A 73 -1.55 2.40 -18.04
N ILE A 74 -2.52 2.40 -17.13
CA ILE A 74 -3.40 1.26 -16.87
C ILE A 74 -4.82 1.67 -17.25
N PRO A 75 -5.31 1.27 -18.44
CA PRO A 75 -6.68 1.59 -18.83
C PRO A 75 -7.69 0.88 -17.92
N PRO A 76 -8.71 1.59 -17.41
CA PRO A 76 -9.75 0.98 -16.62
C PRO A 76 -10.63 0.08 -17.46
N VAL A 77 -10.86 -1.15 -17.02
CA VAL A 77 -11.72 -2.13 -17.69
C VAL A 77 -12.60 -2.83 -16.68
N LYS A 78 -13.89 -2.87 -16.91
CA LYS A 78 -14.84 -3.59 -16.06
C LYS A 78 -14.65 -5.09 -16.20
N LEU A 79 -13.98 -5.69 -15.23
CA LEU A 79 -13.75 -7.13 -15.13
C LEU A 79 -14.26 -7.63 -13.76
N PRO A 80 -14.65 -8.90 -13.65
CA PRO A 80 -15.07 -9.46 -12.36
C PRO A 80 -13.91 -9.46 -11.36
N LEU A 81 -14.20 -9.02 -10.13
CA LEU A 81 -13.28 -9.04 -9.00
C LEU A 81 -13.88 -9.90 -7.88
N ASN A 82 -13.08 -10.82 -7.35
CA ASN A 82 -13.40 -11.57 -6.13
C ASN A 82 -12.66 -10.94 -4.95
N ILE A 83 -13.25 -9.90 -4.36
CA ILE A 83 -12.70 -9.19 -3.20
C ILE A 83 -13.00 -10.02 -1.95
N VAL A 84 -11.94 -10.44 -1.24
CA VAL A 84 -12.02 -11.25 -0.03
C VAL A 84 -11.98 -10.38 1.23
N TYR A 85 -11.23 -9.26 1.15
CA TYR A 85 -11.11 -8.30 2.24
C TYR A 85 -10.75 -6.92 1.69
N GLU A 86 -11.29 -5.89 2.30
CA GLU A 86 -10.92 -4.50 2.03
C GLU A 86 -11.04 -3.67 3.30
N ASP A 87 -10.01 -2.89 3.60
CA ASP A 87 -10.00 -1.82 4.60
C ASP A 87 -9.43 -0.52 4.00
N ASP A 88 -9.06 0.43 4.84
CA ASP A 88 -8.48 1.70 4.40
C ASP A 88 -7.07 1.57 3.81
N ASP A 89 -6.34 0.51 4.13
CA ASP A 89 -4.91 0.37 3.85
C ASP A 89 -4.61 -0.70 2.80
N ILE A 90 -5.39 -1.79 2.76
CA ILE A 90 -5.19 -2.93 1.86
C ILE A 90 -6.49 -3.43 1.23
N LEU A 91 -6.32 -4.12 0.12
CA LEU A 91 -7.37 -4.89 -0.56
C LEU A 91 -6.83 -6.29 -0.85
N VAL A 92 -7.55 -7.34 -0.47
CA VAL A 92 -7.18 -8.73 -0.76
C VAL A 92 -8.15 -9.31 -1.78
N ILE A 93 -7.60 -9.85 -2.85
CA ILE A 93 -8.36 -10.40 -3.97
C ILE A 93 -7.99 -11.86 -4.17
N ASN A 94 -8.99 -12.71 -4.35
CA ASN A 94 -8.78 -14.05 -4.87
C ASN A 94 -8.71 -13.98 -6.41
N LYS A 95 -7.48 -13.88 -6.94
CA LYS A 95 -7.22 -13.76 -8.36
C LYS A 95 -7.55 -15.08 -9.08
N PRO A 96 -8.37 -15.06 -10.14
CA PRO A 96 -8.61 -16.26 -10.94
C PRO A 96 -7.36 -16.65 -11.76
N ALA A 97 -7.27 -17.90 -12.17
CA ALA A 97 -6.34 -18.33 -13.21
C ALA A 97 -6.70 -17.67 -14.56
N GLY A 98 -5.72 -17.49 -15.43
CA GLY A 98 -5.88 -16.83 -16.72
C GLY A 98 -5.82 -15.29 -16.70
N MET A 99 -5.83 -14.66 -15.52
CA MET A 99 -5.75 -13.21 -15.35
C MET A 99 -4.32 -12.78 -14.94
N PRO A 100 -3.58 -12.02 -15.75
CA PRO A 100 -2.30 -11.47 -15.33
C PRO A 100 -2.46 -10.35 -14.29
N ILE A 101 -1.43 -10.09 -13.50
CA ILE A 101 -1.41 -9.00 -12.50
C ILE A 101 -1.37 -7.63 -13.18
N HIS A 102 -0.47 -7.46 -14.18
CA HIS A 102 -0.28 -6.20 -14.91
C HIS A 102 -0.61 -6.35 -16.39
N PRO A 103 -0.98 -5.26 -17.08
CA PRO A 103 -1.07 -5.25 -18.52
C PRO A 103 0.24 -5.66 -19.19
N SER A 104 0.15 -6.38 -20.29
CA SER A 104 1.27 -6.78 -21.13
C SER A 104 0.86 -6.75 -22.61
N MET A 105 1.82 -6.89 -23.55
CA MET A 105 1.55 -6.78 -25.00
C MET A 105 0.38 -7.66 -25.49
N LYS A 106 0.18 -8.84 -24.89
CA LYS A 106 -0.92 -9.76 -25.26
C LYS A 106 -2.16 -9.69 -24.34
N ASN A 107 -2.06 -8.94 -23.24
CA ASN A 107 -3.11 -8.85 -22.21
C ASN A 107 -3.25 -7.41 -21.71
N TYR A 108 -3.42 -6.46 -22.64
CA TYR A 108 -3.41 -5.03 -22.30
C TYR A 108 -4.66 -4.59 -21.54
N TYR A 109 -5.80 -5.26 -21.77
CA TYR A 109 -7.11 -4.91 -21.22
C TYR A 109 -7.71 -5.97 -20.27
N ASN A 110 -6.95 -6.97 -19.89
CA ASN A 110 -7.45 -8.18 -19.22
C ASN A 110 -6.63 -8.52 -17.94
N SER A 111 -6.10 -7.52 -17.27
CA SER A 111 -5.30 -7.73 -16.06
C SER A 111 -6.04 -7.32 -14.79
N LEU A 112 -5.56 -7.82 -13.63
CA LEU A 112 -6.06 -7.39 -12.33
C LEU A 112 -5.93 -5.87 -12.14
N ALA A 113 -4.84 -5.29 -12.65
CA ALA A 113 -4.64 -3.84 -12.59
C ALA A 113 -5.70 -3.06 -13.37
N ASN A 114 -6.14 -3.56 -14.55
CA ASN A 114 -7.24 -2.95 -15.31
C ASN A 114 -8.58 -3.01 -14.55
N ALA A 115 -8.87 -4.16 -13.93
CA ALA A 115 -10.08 -4.35 -13.14
C ALA A 115 -10.14 -3.39 -11.96
N LEU A 116 -9.02 -3.21 -11.25
CA LEU A 116 -8.92 -2.29 -10.11
C LEU A 116 -8.93 -0.82 -10.53
N ALA A 117 -8.31 -0.47 -11.65
CA ALA A 117 -8.39 0.88 -12.18
C ALA A 117 -9.86 1.26 -12.43
N TRP A 118 -10.67 0.34 -13.00
CA TRP A 118 -12.11 0.55 -13.18
C TRP A 118 -12.85 0.61 -11.85
N TYR A 119 -12.57 -0.30 -10.91
CA TYR A 119 -13.23 -0.39 -9.61
C TYR A 119 -13.13 0.92 -8.82
N TYR A 120 -11.97 1.55 -8.81
CA TYR A 120 -11.76 2.83 -8.12
C TYR A 120 -12.26 4.02 -8.93
N GLN A 121 -12.16 3.98 -10.25
CA GLN A 121 -12.72 5.02 -11.12
C GLN A 121 -14.24 5.11 -11.00
N ASP A 122 -14.94 4.00 -10.94
CA ASP A 122 -16.40 3.93 -10.75
C ASP A 122 -16.84 4.55 -9.40
N GLN A 123 -15.96 4.53 -8.39
CA GLN A 123 -16.15 5.20 -7.11
C GLN A 123 -15.68 6.67 -7.09
N GLY A 124 -15.19 7.22 -8.20
CA GLY A 124 -14.61 8.57 -8.26
C GLY A 124 -13.33 8.74 -7.44
N LYS A 125 -12.61 7.65 -7.16
CA LYS A 125 -11.40 7.66 -6.33
C LYS A 125 -10.13 7.51 -7.18
N PRO A 126 -9.10 8.35 -6.97
CA PRO A 126 -7.79 8.12 -7.58
C PRO A 126 -7.16 6.84 -7.01
N PHE A 127 -6.46 6.09 -7.86
CA PHE A 127 -5.84 4.83 -7.44
C PHE A 127 -4.56 4.54 -8.22
N ILE A 128 -3.47 4.30 -7.49
CA ILE A 128 -2.21 3.82 -8.05
C ILE A 128 -2.08 2.33 -7.71
N PHE A 129 -1.97 1.50 -8.74
CA PHE A 129 -1.87 0.05 -8.56
C PHE A 129 -0.55 -0.37 -7.92
N ARG A 130 -0.62 -0.99 -6.73
CA ARG A 130 0.54 -1.48 -5.97
C ARG A 130 0.26 -2.89 -5.44
N CYS A 131 0.79 -3.88 -6.12
CA CYS A 131 0.65 -5.29 -5.76
C CYS A 131 1.81 -5.72 -4.86
N SER A 132 1.51 -6.26 -3.68
CA SER A 132 2.50 -6.67 -2.67
C SER A 132 3.09 -8.05 -2.95
N ASN A 133 2.31 -8.96 -3.57
CA ASN A 133 2.76 -10.28 -3.99
C ASN A 133 2.30 -10.56 -5.43
N ARG A 134 3.16 -11.18 -6.23
CA ARG A 134 2.83 -11.49 -7.63
C ARG A 134 2.49 -12.97 -7.75
N LEU A 135 1.40 -13.23 -8.46
CA LEU A 135 1.02 -14.55 -8.93
C LEU A 135 1.16 -14.58 -10.46
N ASP A 136 1.56 -15.71 -11.00
CA ASP A 136 1.61 -15.90 -12.43
C ASP A 136 0.21 -15.81 -13.04
N ARG A 137 0.12 -15.59 -14.34
CA ARG A 137 -1.16 -15.46 -15.06
C ARG A 137 -2.09 -16.64 -14.75
N ASP A 138 -1.59 -17.86 -14.88
CA ASP A 138 -2.38 -19.08 -14.79
C ASP A 138 -2.44 -19.66 -13.36
N THR A 139 -1.85 -18.95 -12.38
CA THR A 139 -1.96 -19.26 -10.96
C THR A 139 -3.13 -18.50 -10.35
N SER A 140 -4.04 -19.20 -9.68
CA SER A 140 -5.08 -18.60 -8.83
C SER A 140 -4.60 -18.46 -7.39
N GLY A 141 -5.21 -17.56 -6.63
CA GLY A 141 -4.92 -17.40 -5.22
C GLY A 141 -5.01 -15.96 -4.72
N LEU A 142 -4.67 -15.77 -3.45
CA LEU A 142 -4.78 -14.47 -2.79
C LEU A 142 -3.66 -13.52 -3.23
N THR A 143 -4.08 -12.31 -3.59
CA THR A 143 -3.19 -11.21 -3.96
C THR A 143 -3.53 -10.01 -3.10
N VAL A 144 -2.51 -9.41 -2.48
CA VAL A 144 -2.63 -8.24 -1.62
C VAL A 144 -2.25 -6.99 -2.39
N ILE A 145 -3.16 -6.03 -2.41
CA ILE A 145 -3.01 -4.73 -3.06
C ILE A 145 -2.94 -3.66 -1.98
N SER A 146 -1.91 -2.85 -2.01
CA SER A 146 -1.76 -1.71 -1.11
C SER A 146 -2.49 -0.49 -1.68
N LYS A 147 -3.36 0.13 -0.88
CA LYS A 147 -4.22 1.23 -1.33
C LYS A 147 -3.49 2.57 -1.40
N HIS A 148 -2.39 2.74 -0.65
CA HIS A 148 -1.56 3.94 -0.65
C HIS A 148 -0.07 3.63 -0.46
N LEU A 149 0.77 4.65 -0.66
CA LEU A 149 2.25 4.50 -0.67
C LEU A 149 2.84 3.99 0.67
N VAL A 150 2.21 4.32 1.80
CA VAL A 150 2.69 3.89 3.12
C VAL A 150 2.36 2.42 3.35
N SER A 151 1.13 1.99 3.08
CA SER A 151 0.77 0.56 3.18
C SER A 151 1.65 -0.31 2.29
N ALA A 152 1.99 0.16 1.07
CA ALA A 152 2.92 -0.55 0.18
C ALA A 152 4.32 -0.70 0.80
N SER A 153 4.83 0.34 1.46
CA SER A 153 6.13 0.28 2.12
C SER A 153 6.12 -0.65 3.33
N ILE A 154 5.07 -0.60 4.13
CA ILE A 154 4.91 -1.48 5.31
C ILE A 154 4.82 -2.94 4.86
N MET A 155 4.01 -3.25 3.85
CA MET A 155 3.90 -4.61 3.31
C MET A 155 5.24 -5.11 2.76
N ALA A 156 6.00 -4.27 2.06
CA ALA A 156 7.32 -4.62 1.56
C ALA A 156 8.35 -4.85 2.70
N ASP A 157 8.28 -4.08 3.79
CA ASP A 157 9.12 -4.27 4.97
C ASP A 157 8.77 -5.56 5.71
N MET A 158 7.48 -5.86 5.88
CA MET A 158 7.01 -7.11 6.48
C MET A 158 7.46 -8.33 5.70
N THR A 159 7.32 -8.31 4.38
CA THR A 159 7.75 -9.43 3.50
C THR A 159 9.26 -9.69 3.60
N LYS A 160 10.08 -8.65 3.74
CA LYS A 160 11.53 -8.80 3.92
C LYS A 160 11.92 -9.38 5.28
N LYS A 161 11.15 -9.10 6.32
CA LYS A 161 11.40 -9.54 7.70
C LYS A 161 10.88 -10.95 7.98
N THR A 162 10.03 -11.49 7.12
CA THR A 162 9.52 -12.85 7.24
C THR A 162 10.43 -13.79 6.43
N PRO A 163 11.36 -14.56 7.04
CA PRO A 163 12.20 -15.50 6.31
C PRO A 163 11.35 -16.67 5.81
N GLY A 164 11.26 -16.83 4.50
CA GLY A 164 10.99 -18.10 3.89
C GLY A 164 9.60 -18.70 4.07
N THR A 165 8.59 -18.15 3.39
CA THR A 165 7.39 -18.94 3.02
C THR A 165 7.00 -18.61 1.58
N GLN A 166 7.93 -18.81 0.65
CA GLN A 166 7.66 -18.89 -0.78
C GLN A 166 8.12 -20.26 -1.34
N GLU A 167 7.82 -21.32 -0.63
CA GLU A 167 7.84 -22.66 -1.25
C GLU A 167 6.40 -23.11 -1.48
N ILE A 168 5.85 -22.77 -2.64
CA ILE A 168 4.77 -23.55 -3.22
C ILE A 168 5.47 -24.79 -3.80
N PRO A 169 5.21 -26.01 -3.29
CA PRO A 169 5.73 -27.21 -3.92
C PRO A 169 5.14 -27.29 -5.33
N GLY A 170 5.97 -27.06 -6.33
CA GLY A 170 5.60 -27.29 -7.71
C GLY A 170 5.22 -28.74 -7.86
N ASN A 171 3.96 -29.00 -8.18
CA ASN A 171 3.46 -30.31 -8.54
C ASN A 171 4.12 -30.71 -9.86
N ARG A 172 5.31 -31.34 -9.79
CA ARG A 172 5.91 -32.04 -10.94
C ARG A 172 5.07 -33.31 -11.16
N LYS A 173 4.14 -33.22 -12.10
CA LYS A 173 3.62 -34.42 -12.74
C LYS A 173 4.71 -34.93 -13.68
N GLY A 174 5.22 -36.12 -13.40
CA GLY A 174 6.01 -36.93 -14.30
C GLY A 174 5.20 -37.42 -15.52
#